data_ad8b8d8c379ac8cf162d278bd7e3ee44
#
_entry.id   ad8b8d8c379ac8cf162d278bd7e3ee44
#
_cell.length_a   1.000
_cell.length_b   1.000
_cell.length_c   1.000
_cell.angle_alpha   90.00
_cell.angle_beta   90.00
_cell.angle_gamma   90.00
#
_symmetry.space_group_name_H-M   'P 1'
#
loop_
_entity.id
_entity.type
_entity.pdbx_description
1 polymer ?
#
loop_
_entity_poly.entity_id
_entity_poly.type
_entity_poly.pdbx_seq_one_letter_code
_entity_poly.pdbx_strand_id
1 'polypeptide(L)'
;LAANTLEQLSSSDDSQADANNSQRGAMTDDRKLTLGTVLLGFLLTGCVAQTSLSDRRDAVTLNLEVEANRQLAVRYRSREPTLALHFSQELGGYRAEVWQPAQTGFRWVTEGDGERVERIDGKPFDRLSFTVPIDYRALPKSYGPFSPFSDGSTLIHSGQFHTCLRARCEGTAPLPTTIEAPGSTIGVEGRRLQYRASFVSREEGTNIFVGKLEPIETDGFIAVIDPGLPSELRAHLDRSLPQSMEFYAAIYGPLSFKPELYVSIDDRPERNGHFSTQGGTLPNQVFMHFDGENARERLATQNNLWLDWFFAHEAALLFQQDKVGSLASDDVAAWIHEGGADAMAALALVGRGSAERSYVVNREREAEAACGKGLTDAPLDRATAEDNFDLHYQCGLVIWLALDQDLRRSGRDGLNSLNQFFFAAVRAGETWSEATFLKVARQHGVSQSLIAQIISLSRGDYADATMAIEEVGRLARQSLETRE
;
A
#
# COMPACT_ATOMS: atom_id res chain seq x y z
N LEU A 1 0.45 -3.61 -2.85
CA LEU A 1 1.64 -4.39 -2.47
C LEU A 1 1.75 -4.58 -0.95
N ALA A 2 1.25 -3.69 -0.11
CA ALA A 2 1.26 -3.82 1.36
C ALA A 2 0.31 -4.90 1.94
N ALA A 3 -0.55 -5.50 1.14
CA ALA A 3 -1.61 -6.39 1.62
C ALA A 3 -1.17 -7.78 2.14
N ASN A 4 0.04 -8.24 1.83
CA ASN A 4 0.46 -9.63 2.12
C ASN A 4 1.26 -9.82 3.43
N THR A 5 1.75 -8.77 4.05
CA THR A 5 2.71 -8.89 5.18
C THR A 5 2.06 -9.38 6.50
N LEU A 6 0.75 -9.32 6.63
CA LEU A 6 0.05 -9.64 7.87
C LEU A 6 -0.43 -11.11 7.98
N GLU A 7 -0.52 -11.85 6.86
CA GLU A 7 -0.95 -13.26 6.90
C GLU A 7 0.10 -14.21 7.52
N GLN A 8 1.38 -13.89 7.45
CA GLN A 8 2.45 -14.77 7.94
C GLN A 8 2.66 -14.75 9.46
N LEU A 9 2.11 -13.77 10.17
CA LEU A 9 2.24 -13.70 11.63
C LEU A 9 1.34 -14.67 12.41
N SER A 10 0.47 -15.44 11.76
CA SER A 10 -0.49 -16.34 12.40
C SER A 10 -0.29 -17.84 12.13
N SER A 11 0.68 -18.24 11.29
CA SER A 11 0.85 -19.65 10.92
C SER A 11 2.25 -20.17 11.20
N SER A 12 2.59 -20.32 12.48
CA SER A 12 3.58 -21.33 12.90
C SER A 12 2.82 -22.56 13.39
N ASP A 13 2.37 -23.38 12.47
CA ASP A 13 2.32 -24.85 12.63
C ASP A 13 1.85 -25.50 11.32
N ASP A 14 2.65 -26.51 10.96
CA ASP A 14 2.40 -27.66 10.07
C ASP A 14 2.49 -27.54 8.54
N SER A 15 3.60 -28.18 8.12
CA SER A 15 3.78 -29.24 7.10
C SER A 15 3.70 -28.92 5.61
N GLN A 16 4.88 -29.01 5.03
CA GLN A 16 5.35 -29.95 3.95
C GLN A 16 4.40 -30.27 2.78
N ALA A 17 4.99 -30.06 1.64
CA ALA A 17 5.15 -30.95 0.48
C ALA A 17 4.92 -30.32 -0.89
N ASP A 18 5.93 -30.44 -1.67
CA ASP A 18 6.18 -30.91 -3.04
C ASP A 18 5.98 -29.94 -4.20
N ALA A 19 7.09 -29.51 -4.74
CA ALA A 19 7.95 -29.96 -5.84
C ALA A 19 7.39 -29.95 -7.28
N ASN A 20 8.21 -29.37 -8.14
CA ASN A 20 8.39 -29.56 -9.60
C ASN A 20 7.63 -28.62 -10.55
N ASN A 21 8.24 -28.00 -11.50
CA ASN A 21 9.32 -28.33 -12.44
C ASN A 21 9.40 -27.24 -13.54
N SER A 22 10.58 -26.75 -13.73
CA SER A 22 11.27 -26.33 -14.95
C SER A 22 10.48 -25.96 -16.23
N GLN A 23 10.83 -24.85 -16.86
CA GLN A 23 11.60 -24.88 -18.12
C GLN A 23 12.09 -23.50 -18.57
N ARG A 24 13.35 -23.53 -19.03
CA ARG A 24 14.15 -22.44 -19.59
C ARG A 24 13.71 -22.08 -21.00
N GLY A 25 13.88 -20.82 -21.38
CA GLY A 25 13.93 -20.40 -22.77
C GLY A 25 14.63 -19.05 -22.92
N ALA A 26 15.92 -19.08 -23.21
CA ALA A 26 16.71 -17.92 -23.57
C ALA A 26 16.48 -17.52 -25.02
N MET A 27 16.40 -16.22 -25.30
CA MET A 27 16.78 -15.70 -26.61
C MET A 27 17.34 -14.28 -26.51
N THR A 28 18.57 -14.16 -26.94
CA THR A 28 19.34 -12.97 -27.25
C THR A 28 18.84 -12.32 -28.54
N ASP A 29 18.82 -10.99 -28.63
CA ASP A 29 19.35 -10.35 -29.82
C ASP A 29 19.75 -8.88 -29.61
N ASP A 30 20.93 -8.60 -30.13
CA ASP A 30 21.60 -7.30 -30.29
C ASP A 30 20.92 -6.39 -31.29
N ARG A 31 20.97 -5.07 -31.09
CA ARG A 31 21.29 -4.10 -32.17
C ARG A 31 21.59 -2.68 -31.69
N LYS A 32 22.70 -2.25 -32.17
CA LYS A 32 23.54 -1.06 -32.17
C LYS A 32 22.87 0.31 -32.37
N LEU A 33 23.56 1.27 -31.70
CA LEU A 33 23.67 2.72 -31.90
C LEU A 33 23.38 3.33 -33.28
N THR A 34 22.81 4.53 -33.25
CA THR A 34 23.27 5.64 -34.11
C THR A 34 23.08 7.01 -33.42
N LEU A 35 24.17 7.75 -33.35
CA LEU A 35 24.27 9.15 -32.93
C LEU A 35 23.69 10.07 -34.03
N GLY A 36 22.97 11.12 -33.62
CA GLY A 36 22.59 12.21 -34.51
C GLY A 36 22.42 13.53 -33.74
N THR A 37 23.40 14.38 -33.82
CA THR A 37 23.45 15.75 -33.30
C THR A 37 22.76 16.72 -34.25
N VAL A 38 21.79 17.57 -33.79
CA VAL A 38 21.46 18.83 -34.48
C VAL A 38 20.88 19.86 -33.50
N LEU A 39 21.55 20.95 -33.46
CA LEU A 39 21.37 22.38 -33.15
C LEU A 39 20.06 22.95 -32.61
N LEU A 40 20.30 23.87 -31.71
CA LEU A 40 19.56 24.98 -31.11
C LEU A 40 18.49 25.68 -31.98
N GLY A 41 17.36 25.99 -31.32
CA GLY A 41 16.42 27.01 -31.71
C GLY A 41 15.52 27.38 -30.52
N PHE A 42 15.85 28.48 -29.80
CA PHE A 42 14.98 29.06 -28.78
C PHE A 42 13.76 29.72 -29.44
N LEU A 43 12.57 29.25 -29.12
CA LEU A 43 11.33 30.01 -29.23
C LEU A 43 10.49 29.77 -27.96
N LEU A 44 10.39 30.78 -27.15
CA LEU A 44 9.44 30.92 -26.04
C LEU A 44 8.02 30.92 -26.61
N THR A 45 7.31 29.83 -26.47
CA THR A 45 5.85 29.79 -26.62
C THR A 45 5.27 29.12 -25.38
N GLY A 46 4.39 29.85 -24.69
CA GLY A 46 3.72 29.41 -23.49
C GLY A 46 3.00 28.07 -23.73
N CYS A 47 3.38 27.04 -22.96
CA CYS A 47 2.63 25.81 -22.86
C CYS A 47 1.31 26.06 -22.13
N VAL A 48 0.28 26.45 -22.85
CA VAL A 48 -1.08 26.06 -22.49
C VAL A 48 -1.11 24.54 -22.65
N ALA A 49 -1.28 23.82 -21.56
CA ALA A 49 -1.48 22.38 -21.59
C ALA A 49 -2.71 22.09 -22.48
N GLN A 50 -2.47 21.80 -23.73
CA GLN A 50 -3.47 21.20 -24.61
C GLN A 50 -3.71 19.79 -24.10
N THR A 51 -4.76 19.61 -23.27
CA THR A 51 -5.39 18.29 -23.10
C THR A 51 -5.70 17.79 -24.51
N SER A 52 -5.05 16.71 -24.91
CA SER A 52 -5.17 16.17 -26.23
C SER A 52 -6.65 15.84 -26.51
N LEU A 53 -7.12 16.09 -27.73
CA LEU A 53 -8.49 15.74 -28.14
C LEU A 53 -8.78 14.24 -28.04
N SER A 54 -7.74 13.38 -27.92
CA SER A 54 -7.86 11.96 -27.69
C SER A 54 -8.39 11.65 -26.28
N ASP A 55 -8.00 12.40 -25.25
CA ASP A 55 -8.44 12.18 -23.85
C ASP A 55 -9.95 12.44 -23.64
N ARG A 56 -10.57 13.22 -24.53
CA ARG A 56 -12.01 13.48 -24.45
C ARG A 56 -12.88 12.36 -25.06
N ARG A 57 -12.33 11.47 -25.88
CA ARG A 57 -13.08 10.39 -26.53
C ARG A 57 -13.22 9.16 -25.66
N ASP A 58 -12.27 8.92 -24.75
CA ASP A 58 -12.20 7.71 -23.93
C ASP A 58 -12.87 7.89 -22.55
N ALA A 59 -13.78 8.88 -22.41
CA ALA A 59 -14.41 9.16 -21.13
C ALA A 59 -15.43 8.08 -20.74
N VAL A 60 -15.12 7.31 -19.72
CA VAL A 60 -16.05 6.45 -18.98
C VAL A 60 -16.51 7.19 -17.74
N THR A 61 -17.75 7.00 -17.31
CA THR A 61 -18.28 7.46 -16.02
C THR A 61 -18.77 6.27 -15.25
N LEU A 62 -18.60 6.32 -13.92
CA LEU A 62 -19.03 5.30 -12.97
C LEU A 62 -20.10 5.85 -12.05
N ASN A 63 -21.19 5.11 -11.90
CA ASN A 63 -22.19 5.35 -10.88
C ASN A 63 -22.29 4.11 -9.98
N LEU A 64 -22.13 4.31 -8.69
CA LEU A 64 -22.27 3.33 -7.63
C LEU A 64 -23.54 3.66 -6.83
N GLU A 65 -24.37 2.66 -6.54
CA GLU A 65 -25.54 2.82 -5.69
C GLU A 65 -25.59 1.70 -4.65
N VAL A 66 -25.51 2.08 -3.37
CA VAL A 66 -25.61 1.15 -2.26
C VAL A 66 -27.07 0.83 -1.99
N GLU A 67 -27.43 -0.44 -2.14
CA GLU A 67 -28.78 -0.93 -1.96
C GLU A 67 -29.01 -1.48 -0.52
N ALA A 68 -30.25 -1.51 -0.09
CA ALA A 68 -30.61 -1.90 1.28
C ALA A 68 -30.27 -3.36 1.65
N ASN A 69 -30.09 -4.22 0.66
CA ASN A 69 -29.81 -5.66 0.82
C ASN A 69 -28.31 -6.00 0.81
N ARG A 70 -27.42 -5.05 1.12
CA ARG A 70 -25.97 -5.19 1.05
C ARG A 70 -25.47 -5.53 -0.37
N GLN A 71 -26.10 -4.97 -1.36
CA GLN A 71 -25.65 -5.03 -2.75
C GLN A 71 -25.18 -3.66 -3.19
N LEU A 72 -24.22 -3.66 -4.10
CA LEU A 72 -23.77 -2.47 -4.82
C LEU A 72 -24.19 -2.61 -6.27
N ALA A 73 -25.05 -1.69 -6.75
CA ALA A 73 -25.27 -1.55 -8.17
C ALA A 73 -24.14 -0.71 -8.76
N VAL A 74 -23.43 -1.28 -9.73
CA VAL A 74 -22.29 -0.67 -10.42
C VAL A 74 -22.69 -0.40 -11.85
N ARG A 75 -22.64 0.86 -12.29
CA ARG A 75 -23.08 1.26 -13.63
C ARG A 75 -21.99 2.05 -14.34
N TYR A 76 -21.50 1.50 -15.43
CA TYR A 76 -20.56 2.16 -16.34
C TYR A 76 -21.29 2.73 -17.53
N ARG A 77 -20.84 3.91 -17.95
CA ARG A 77 -21.28 4.53 -19.20
C ARG A 77 -20.09 5.11 -19.93
N SER A 78 -19.84 4.65 -21.13
CA SER A 78 -18.88 5.26 -22.05
C SER A 78 -19.55 6.31 -22.93
N ARG A 79 -18.79 7.33 -23.30
CA ARG A 79 -19.26 8.38 -24.20
C ARG A 79 -19.50 7.86 -25.60
N GLU A 80 -18.58 7.01 -26.09
CA GLU A 80 -18.66 6.36 -27.38
C GLU A 80 -18.86 4.85 -27.17
N PRO A 81 -19.62 4.15 -28.04
CA PRO A 81 -19.75 2.71 -27.93
C PRO A 81 -18.39 1.99 -28.04
N THR A 82 -18.17 1.01 -27.18
CA THR A 82 -16.94 0.20 -27.12
C THR A 82 -17.24 -1.27 -27.35
N LEU A 83 -16.23 -2.04 -27.80
CA LEU A 83 -16.33 -3.49 -27.91
C LEU A 83 -16.03 -4.21 -26.59
N ALA A 84 -15.26 -3.59 -25.69
CA ALA A 84 -14.92 -4.12 -24.38
C ALA A 84 -14.72 -3.01 -23.35
N LEU A 85 -14.91 -3.34 -22.06
CA LEU A 85 -14.53 -2.55 -20.92
C LEU A 85 -13.44 -3.32 -20.18
N HIS A 86 -12.24 -2.72 -20.07
CA HIS A 86 -11.07 -3.31 -19.43
C HIS A 86 -10.95 -2.79 -17.99
N PHE A 87 -10.47 -3.63 -17.06
CA PHE A 87 -10.23 -3.27 -15.68
C PHE A 87 -8.74 -3.10 -15.44
N SER A 88 -8.35 -2.07 -14.69
CA SER A 88 -6.94 -1.74 -14.46
C SER A 88 -6.26 -2.68 -13.48
N GLN A 89 -7.01 -3.26 -12.54
CA GLN A 89 -6.49 -4.19 -11.55
C GLN A 89 -6.98 -5.60 -11.85
N GLU A 90 -6.07 -6.55 -11.84
CA GLU A 90 -6.37 -7.97 -11.90
C GLU A 90 -6.71 -8.49 -10.50
N LEU A 91 -7.81 -9.25 -10.39
CA LEU A 91 -8.30 -9.79 -9.13
C LEU A 91 -8.37 -11.32 -9.10
N GLY A 92 -7.54 -11.99 -9.90
CA GLY A 92 -7.49 -13.45 -9.94
C GLY A 92 -8.81 -14.12 -10.30
N GLY A 93 -9.62 -13.48 -11.16
CA GLY A 93 -10.93 -13.99 -11.58
C GLY A 93 -12.09 -13.68 -10.62
N TYR A 94 -11.85 -12.98 -9.50
CA TYR A 94 -12.89 -12.61 -8.53
C TYR A 94 -14.09 -11.94 -9.18
N ARG A 95 -13.85 -10.98 -10.11
CA ARG A 95 -14.96 -10.28 -10.77
C ARG A 95 -15.81 -11.23 -11.60
N ALA A 96 -15.20 -12.15 -12.35
CA ALA A 96 -15.92 -13.15 -13.15
C ALA A 96 -16.77 -14.09 -12.29
N GLU A 97 -16.32 -14.42 -11.07
CA GLU A 97 -17.04 -15.24 -10.10
C GLU A 97 -18.21 -14.48 -9.46
N VAL A 98 -17.99 -13.21 -9.06
CA VAL A 98 -18.90 -12.51 -8.13
C VAL A 98 -19.72 -11.41 -8.79
N TRP A 99 -19.16 -10.71 -9.80
CA TRP A 99 -19.85 -9.58 -10.42
C TRP A 99 -20.80 -10.06 -11.50
N GLN A 100 -22.09 -10.05 -11.21
CA GLN A 100 -23.13 -10.49 -12.14
C GLN A 100 -23.54 -9.34 -13.05
N PRO A 101 -23.36 -9.45 -14.40
CA PRO A 101 -23.91 -8.47 -15.32
C PRO A 101 -25.43 -8.41 -15.20
N ALA A 102 -25.97 -7.22 -15.05
CA ALA A 102 -27.42 -7.01 -14.98
C ALA A 102 -28.10 -7.22 -16.33
N GLN A 103 -27.34 -7.13 -17.43
CA GLN A 103 -27.81 -7.38 -18.78
C GLN A 103 -27.34 -8.76 -19.27
N THR A 104 -28.21 -9.48 -20.00
CA THR A 104 -27.83 -10.71 -20.69
C THR A 104 -26.95 -10.42 -21.91
N GLY A 105 -26.16 -11.41 -22.32
CA GLY A 105 -25.32 -11.32 -23.52
C GLY A 105 -23.96 -10.68 -23.31
N PHE A 106 -23.50 -10.55 -22.09
CA PHE A 106 -22.14 -10.17 -21.71
C PHE A 106 -21.37 -11.36 -21.13
N ARG A 107 -20.06 -11.35 -21.27
CA ARG A 107 -19.16 -12.32 -20.66
C ARG A 107 -17.90 -11.64 -20.14
N TRP A 108 -17.34 -12.22 -19.06
CA TRP A 108 -16.00 -11.95 -18.61
C TRP A 108 -14.98 -12.68 -19.50
N VAL A 109 -13.87 -12.03 -19.77
CA VAL A 109 -12.70 -12.62 -20.44
C VAL A 109 -11.48 -12.25 -19.63
N THR A 110 -10.74 -13.27 -19.17
CA THR A 110 -9.43 -13.14 -18.53
C THR A 110 -8.38 -13.61 -19.53
N GLU A 111 -7.43 -12.77 -19.88
CA GLU A 111 -6.38 -13.08 -20.84
C GLU A 111 -5.06 -12.43 -20.41
N GLY A 112 -4.07 -13.27 -20.09
CA GLY A 112 -2.84 -12.81 -19.43
C GLY A 112 -3.17 -12.14 -18.11
N ASP A 113 -2.60 -10.95 -17.87
CA ASP A 113 -2.77 -10.15 -16.66
C ASP A 113 -3.96 -9.18 -16.74
N GLY A 114 -4.95 -9.41 -17.61
CA GLY A 114 -6.05 -8.48 -17.85
C GLY A 114 -7.42 -9.10 -17.74
N GLU A 115 -8.34 -8.36 -17.11
CA GLU A 115 -9.77 -8.68 -17.06
C GLU A 115 -10.56 -7.69 -17.91
N ARG A 116 -11.48 -8.21 -18.73
CA ARG A 116 -12.40 -7.36 -19.49
C ARG A 116 -13.79 -7.97 -19.59
N VAL A 117 -14.77 -7.13 -19.89
CA VAL A 117 -16.13 -7.56 -20.24
C VAL A 117 -16.45 -7.15 -21.65
N GLU A 118 -17.03 -8.07 -22.41
CA GLU A 118 -17.43 -7.88 -23.80
C GLU A 118 -18.80 -8.49 -24.07
N ARG A 119 -19.46 -8.08 -25.15
CA ARG A 119 -20.69 -8.72 -25.61
C ARG A 119 -20.39 -10.01 -26.35
N ILE A 120 -21.20 -11.05 -26.07
CA ILE A 120 -21.08 -12.36 -26.73
C ILE A 120 -21.34 -12.25 -28.26
N ASP A 121 -22.21 -11.32 -28.68
CA ASP A 121 -22.53 -11.10 -30.09
C ASP A 121 -21.53 -10.18 -30.82
N GLY A 122 -20.48 -9.73 -30.15
CA GLY A 122 -19.43 -8.88 -30.69
C GLY A 122 -19.86 -7.45 -31.04
N LYS A 123 -21.07 -7.03 -30.70
CA LYS A 123 -21.54 -5.67 -30.99
C LYS A 123 -21.02 -4.67 -29.93
N PRO A 124 -20.78 -3.42 -30.34
CA PRO A 124 -20.40 -2.38 -29.38
C PRO A 124 -21.53 -2.04 -28.43
N PHE A 125 -21.16 -1.52 -27.25
CA PHE A 125 -22.07 -1.07 -26.20
C PHE A 125 -21.55 0.21 -25.54
N ASP A 126 -22.43 1.01 -24.97
CA ASP A 126 -22.12 2.24 -24.24
C ASP A 126 -22.53 2.20 -22.77
N ARG A 127 -23.17 1.11 -22.33
CA ARG A 127 -23.64 0.90 -20.94
C ARG A 127 -23.41 -0.53 -20.51
N LEU A 128 -22.91 -0.67 -19.27
CA LEU A 128 -22.74 -1.96 -18.62
C LEU A 128 -23.05 -1.79 -17.13
N SER A 129 -23.81 -2.71 -16.58
CA SER A 129 -24.17 -2.67 -15.16
C SER A 129 -23.93 -4.02 -14.52
N PHE A 130 -23.55 -3.98 -13.23
CA PHE A 130 -23.37 -5.15 -12.40
C PHE A 130 -24.13 -5.00 -11.09
N THR A 131 -24.46 -6.12 -10.47
CA THR A 131 -24.82 -6.22 -9.07
C THR A 131 -23.72 -6.98 -8.35
N VAL A 132 -23.18 -6.38 -7.27
CA VAL A 132 -22.03 -6.91 -6.53
C VAL A 132 -22.38 -6.98 -5.04
N PRO A 133 -22.25 -8.13 -4.38
CA PRO A 133 -22.46 -8.20 -2.93
C PRO A 133 -21.39 -7.38 -2.19
N ILE A 134 -21.83 -6.58 -1.22
CA ILE A 134 -20.93 -5.87 -0.30
C ILE A 134 -20.44 -6.87 0.75
N ASP A 135 -19.38 -7.56 0.43
CA ASP A 135 -18.79 -8.58 1.27
C ASP A 135 -17.26 -8.54 1.14
N TYR A 136 -16.55 -8.82 2.25
CA TYR A 136 -15.10 -8.87 2.23
C TYR A 136 -14.62 -10.13 1.51
N ARG A 137 -13.58 -9.97 0.73
CA ARG A 137 -12.81 -11.04 0.11
C ARG A 137 -11.33 -10.71 0.16
N ALA A 138 -10.55 -11.56 0.80
CA ALA A 138 -9.10 -11.49 0.67
C ALA A 138 -8.70 -11.79 -0.79
N LEU A 139 -7.91 -10.92 -1.37
CA LEU A 139 -7.44 -11.03 -2.76
C LEU A 139 -5.91 -11.09 -2.77
N PRO A 140 -5.29 -11.99 -3.54
CA PRO A 140 -3.85 -12.02 -3.69
C PRO A 140 -3.33 -10.70 -4.27
N LYS A 141 -2.33 -10.11 -3.62
CA LYS A 141 -1.62 -8.90 -4.12
C LYS A 141 -2.52 -7.68 -4.41
N SER A 142 -3.74 -7.63 -3.85
CA SER A 142 -4.66 -6.52 -4.05
C SER A 142 -5.58 -6.32 -2.85
N TYR A 143 -6.04 -5.09 -2.64
CA TYR A 143 -7.08 -4.82 -1.63
C TYR A 143 -8.44 -5.36 -2.07
N GLY A 144 -9.19 -5.93 -1.15
CA GLY A 144 -10.58 -6.31 -1.36
C GLY A 144 -11.45 -5.08 -1.71
N PRO A 145 -12.48 -5.25 -2.53
CA PRO A 145 -13.36 -4.13 -2.92
C PRO A 145 -14.17 -3.56 -1.77
N PHE A 146 -14.34 -4.31 -0.69
CA PHE A 146 -15.15 -3.92 0.46
C PHE A 146 -14.48 -4.28 1.78
N SER A 147 -14.63 -3.41 2.77
CA SER A 147 -14.32 -3.68 4.18
C SER A 147 -15.56 -3.35 5.02
N PRO A 148 -16.43 -4.33 5.26
CA PRO A 148 -17.66 -4.15 6.05
C PRO A 148 -17.36 -3.81 7.51
N PHE A 149 -18.27 -3.10 8.15
CA PHE A 149 -18.29 -2.82 9.58
C PHE A 149 -19.38 -3.63 10.26
N SER A 150 -19.24 -3.88 11.55
CA SER A 150 -20.17 -4.64 12.36
C SER A 150 -21.57 -3.99 12.46
N ASP A 151 -21.66 -2.67 12.28
CA ASP A 151 -22.93 -1.92 12.31
C ASP A 151 -23.65 -1.85 10.96
N GLY A 152 -23.09 -2.47 9.92
CA GLY A 152 -23.59 -2.45 8.55
C GLY A 152 -23.04 -1.30 7.68
N SER A 153 -22.19 -0.44 8.21
CA SER A 153 -21.36 0.47 7.41
C SER A 153 -20.35 -0.30 6.57
N THR A 154 -19.71 0.33 5.58
CA THR A 154 -18.68 -0.31 4.76
C THR A 154 -17.68 0.71 4.23
N LEU A 155 -16.46 0.25 3.97
CA LEU A 155 -15.57 0.91 3.01
C LEU A 155 -15.76 0.28 1.64
N ILE A 156 -15.69 1.11 0.60
CA ILE A 156 -15.68 0.70 -0.81
C ILE A 156 -14.38 1.21 -1.41
N HIS A 157 -13.50 0.30 -1.82
CA HIS A 157 -12.23 0.66 -2.44
C HIS A 157 -12.42 0.98 -3.93
N SER A 158 -12.38 2.26 -4.29
CA SER A 158 -12.74 2.73 -5.65
C SER A 158 -11.79 2.23 -6.75
N GLY A 159 -10.53 1.91 -6.42
CA GLY A 159 -9.57 1.35 -7.38
C GLY A 159 -10.03 0.05 -8.01
N GLN A 160 -10.82 -0.76 -7.28
CA GLN A 160 -11.37 -2.01 -7.79
C GLN A 160 -12.41 -1.83 -8.91
N PHE A 161 -12.93 -0.62 -9.06
CA PHE A 161 -13.91 -0.25 -10.08
C PHE A 161 -13.29 0.55 -11.23
N HIS A 162 -11.98 0.76 -11.22
CA HIS A 162 -11.31 1.56 -12.21
C HIS A 162 -11.20 0.82 -13.55
N THR A 163 -11.58 1.50 -14.65
CA THR A 163 -11.72 0.91 -15.98
C THR A 163 -11.20 1.81 -17.08
N CYS A 164 -10.87 1.21 -18.20
CA CYS A 164 -10.50 1.91 -19.42
C CYS A 164 -11.08 1.25 -20.67
N LEU A 165 -11.00 1.95 -21.82
CA LEU A 165 -11.47 1.48 -23.13
C LEU A 165 -10.35 0.89 -23.98
N ARG A 166 -9.12 0.83 -23.47
CA ARG A 166 -7.94 0.29 -24.16
C ARG A 166 -7.60 -1.08 -23.60
N ALA A 167 -6.91 -1.89 -24.39
CA ALA A 167 -6.51 -3.24 -24.00
C ALA A 167 -5.59 -3.29 -22.76
N ARG A 168 -4.89 -2.19 -22.47
CA ARG A 168 -4.13 -1.97 -21.25
C ARG A 168 -4.50 -0.62 -20.65
N CYS A 169 -4.79 -0.62 -19.36
CA CYS A 169 -5.18 0.57 -18.62
C CYS A 169 -4.00 1.40 -18.09
N GLU A 170 -2.80 1.19 -18.59
CA GLU A 170 -1.60 1.93 -18.15
C GLU A 170 -1.75 3.44 -18.34
N GLY A 171 -1.44 4.22 -17.30
CA GLY A 171 -1.53 5.67 -17.30
C GLY A 171 -2.97 6.18 -17.49
N THR A 172 -3.90 5.53 -16.86
CA THR A 172 -5.33 5.69 -17.10
C THR A 172 -5.86 7.08 -16.82
N ALA A 173 -6.80 7.50 -17.66
CA ALA A 173 -7.57 8.70 -17.45
C ALA A 173 -8.36 8.61 -16.14
N PRO A 174 -8.46 9.72 -15.37
CA PRO A 174 -9.28 9.78 -14.18
C PRO A 174 -10.73 9.37 -14.48
N LEU A 175 -11.33 8.55 -13.60
CA LEU A 175 -12.69 8.04 -13.76
C LEU A 175 -13.68 8.90 -12.95
N PRO A 176 -14.50 9.76 -13.59
CA PRO A 176 -15.56 10.48 -12.91
C PRO A 176 -16.55 9.51 -12.25
N THR A 177 -16.63 9.56 -10.95
CA THR A 177 -17.40 8.62 -10.13
C THR A 177 -18.45 9.35 -9.33
N THR A 178 -19.65 8.79 -9.28
CA THR A 178 -20.72 9.22 -8.37
C THR A 178 -21.13 8.01 -7.53
N ILE A 179 -21.33 8.23 -6.24
CA ILE A 179 -21.90 7.23 -5.34
C ILE A 179 -23.18 7.75 -4.69
N GLU A 180 -24.19 6.91 -4.60
CA GLU A 180 -25.47 7.15 -3.93
C GLU A 180 -25.69 6.10 -2.85
N ALA A 181 -26.06 6.56 -1.64
CA ALA A 181 -26.30 5.69 -0.48
C ALA A 181 -27.45 6.26 0.34
N PRO A 182 -28.70 5.89 0.04
CA PRO A 182 -29.88 6.42 0.72
C PRO A 182 -29.86 6.18 2.23
N GLY A 183 -30.02 7.25 3.02
CA GLY A 183 -30.04 7.19 4.48
C GLY A 183 -28.68 6.98 5.15
N SER A 184 -27.58 7.14 4.41
CA SER A 184 -26.22 7.02 4.91
C SER A 184 -25.43 8.32 4.70
N THR A 185 -24.40 8.49 5.52
CA THR A 185 -23.32 9.44 5.30
C THR A 185 -22.28 8.80 4.38
N ILE A 186 -21.76 9.56 3.43
CA ILE A 186 -20.68 9.17 2.54
C ILE A 186 -19.43 9.99 2.92
N GLY A 187 -18.38 9.31 3.34
CA GLY A 187 -17.03 9.88 3.56
C GLY A 187 -16.16 9.62 2.36
N VAL A 188 -15.61 10.64 1.73
CA VAL A 188 -14.68 10.52 0.60
C VAL A 188 -13.81 11.76 0.48
N GLU A 189 -12.50 11.56 0.34
CA GLU A 189 -11.50 12.65 0.18
C GLU A 189 -11.63 13.72 1.28
N GLY A 190 -11.74 13.32 2.56
CA GLY A 190 -11.88 14.23 3.69
C GLY A 190 -13.25 14.94 3.80
N ARG A 191 -14.19 14.67 2.89
CA ARG A 191 -15.52 15.28 2.86
C ARG A 191 -16.58 14.31 3.37
N ARG A 192 -17.55 14.82 4.10
CA ARG A 192 -18.72 14.05 4.55
C ARG A 192 -19.99 14.62 3.91
N LEU A 193 -20.68 13.79 3.16
CA LEU A 193 -21.83 14.15 2.36
C LEU A 193 -23.01 13.22 2.69
N GLN A 194 -24.22 13.72 2.63
CA GLN A 194 -25.43 12.93 2.83
C GLN A 194 -25.95 12.44 1.48
N TYR A 195 -26.33 11.17 1.41
CA TYR A 195 -27.02 10.58 0.29
C TYR A 195 -26.22 10.43 -1.00
N ARG A 196 -25.45 11.43 -1.44
CA ARG A 196 -24.74 11.41 -2.72
C ARG A 196 -23.41 12.15 -2.64
N ALA A 197 -22.37 11.54 -3.25
CA ALA A 197 -21.06 12.15 -3.45
C ALA A 197 -20.61 11.99 -4.90
N SER A 198 -19.84 12.98 -5.41
CA SER A 198 -19.16 12.87 -6.70
C SER A 198 -17.69 13.24 -6.50
N PHE A 199 -16.80 12.45 -7.09
CA PHE A 199 -15.35 12.60 -7.03
C PHE A 199 -14.71 12.02 -8.30
N VAL A 200 -13.40 12.09 -8.40
CA VAL A 200 -12.65 11.54 -9.52
C VAL A 200 -11.79 10.40 -9.00
N SER A 201 -12.16 9.15 -9.30
CA SER A 201 -11.35 8.00 -8.95
C SER A 201 -10.10 7.93 -9.83
N ARG A 202 -8.98 7.55 -9.22
CA ARG A 202 -7.71 7.24 -9.88
C ARG A 202 -7.46 5.74 -9.78
N GLU A 203 -6.44 5.26 -10.47
CA GLU A 203 -6.12 3.82 -10.53
C GLU A 203 -5.83 3.21 -9.16
N GLU A 204 -5.03 3.89 -8.34
CA GLU A 204 -4.74 3.49 -6.94
C GLU A 204 -5.99 3.42 -6.07
N GLY A 205 -7.01 4.21 -6.42
CA GLY A 205 -8.26 4.28 -5.69
C GLY A 205 -8.21 5.12 -4.43
N THR A 206 -9.34 5.15 -3.77
CA THR A 206 -9.55 5.69 -2.42
C THR A 206 -10.63 4.87 -1.75
N ASN A 207 -10.60 4.73 -0.44
CA ASN A 207 -11.71 4.16 0.31
C ASN A 207 -12.84 5.20 0.43
N ILE A 208 -14.04 4.76 0.13
CA ILE A 208 -15.27 5.52 0.31
C ILE A 208 -15.99 4.92 1.51
N PHE A 209 -16.10 5.66 2.60
CA PHE A 209 -16.93 5.25 3.73
C PHE A 209 -18.41 5.46 3.41
N VAL A 210 -19.22 4.44 3.67
CA VAL A 210 -20.69 4.52 3.59
C VAL A 210 -21.29 3.96 4.88
N GLY A 211 -21.96 4.80 5.65
CA GLY A 211 -22.52 4.35 6.91
C GLY A 211 -23.11 5.46 7.76
N LYS A 212 -23.35 5.14 9.05
CA LYS A 212 -23.92 6.06 10.03
C LYS A 212 -22.99 6.39 11.18
N LEU A 213 -21.79 5.76 11.24
CA LEU A 213 -20.83 6.02 12.29
C LEU A 213 -20.32 7.46 12.20
N GLU A 214 -20.32 8.12 13.33
CA GLU A 214 -19.69 9.42 13.47
C GLU A 214 -18.18 9.24 13.66
N PRO A 215 -17.35 10.03 12.96
CA PRO A 215 -15.92 9.96 13.11
C PRO A 215 -15.46 10.60 14.43
N ILE A 216 -14.32 10.14 14.89
CA ILE A 216 -13.50 10.85 15.88
C ILE A 216 -12.65 11.86 15.08
N GLU A 217 -12.85 13.14 15.33
CA GLU A 217 -12.07 14.19 14.70
C GLU A 217 -11.09 14.82 15.70
N THR A 218 -9.84 14.89 15.30
CA THR A 218 -8.77 15.63 15.96
C THR A 218 -8.19 16.69 15.02
N ASP A 219 -7.28 17.51 15.50
CA ASP A 219 -6.57 18.44 14.61
C ASP A 219 -5.70 17.70 13.58
N GLY A 220 -5.21 16.49 13.93
CA GLY A 220 -4.26 15.72 13.13
C GLY A 220 -4.88 14.68 12.19
N PHE A 221 -6.10 14.19 12.44
CA PHE A 221 -6.73 13.13 11.64
C PHE A 221 -8.24 13.03 11.85
N ILE A 222 -8.89 12.27 10.99
CA ILE A 222 -10.29 11.81 11.12
C ILE A 222 -10.24 10.29 11.27
N ALA A 223 -10.86 9.70 12.30
CA ALA A 223 -10.91 8.25 12.47
C ALA A 223 -12.35 7.72 12.53
N VAL A 224 -12.61 6.62 11.81
CA VAL A 224 -13.84 5.84 11.93
C VAL A 224 -13.46 4.47 12.45
N ILE A 225 -13.75 4.23 13.72
CA ILE A 225 -13.41 3.00 14.43
C ILE A 225 -14.70 2.21 14.69
N ASP A 226 -14.69 0.95 14.26
CA ASP A 226 -15.85 0.06 14.36
C ASP A 226 -16.26 -0.17 15.83
N PRO A 227 -17.53 0.05 16.20
CA PRO A 227 -18.03 -0.22 17.54
C PRO A 227 -17.99 -1.71 17.92
N GLY A 228 -17.91 -2.61 16.92
CA GLY A 228 -17.80 -4.06 17.13
C GLY A 228 -16.44 -4.53 17.61
N LEU A 229 -15.40 -3.72 17.51
CA LEU A 229 -14.09 -4.05 18.07
C LEU A 229 -14.16 -4.22 19.59
N PRO A 230 -13.31 -5.08 20.19
CA PRO A 230 -13.18 -5.15 21.66
C PRO A 230 -12.95 -3.78 22.28
N SER A 231 -13.64 -3.49 23.40
CA SER A 231 -13.58 -2.18 24.05
C SER A 231 -12.16 -1.76 24.44
N GLU A 232 -11.35 -2.73 24.89
CA GLU A 232 -9.96 -2.50 25.28
C GLU A 232 -9.09 -2.13 24.07
N LEU A 233 -9.32 -2.79 22.95
CA LEU A 233 -8.64 -2.46 21.68
C LEU A 233 -9.02 -1.07 21.19
N ARG A 234 -10.31 -0.70 21.24
CA ARG A 234 -10.72 0.66 20.88
C ARG A 234 -10.08 1.72 21.75
N ALA A 235 -10.13 1.52 23.07
CA ALA A 235 -9.48 2.43 24.03
C ALA A 235 -7.96 2.48 23.86
N HIS A 236 -7.34 1.41 23.36
CA HIS A 236 -5.92 1.38 23.00
C HIS A 236 -5.66 2.23 21.76
N LEU A 237 -6.42 2.03 20.67
CA LEU A 237 -6.30 2.80 19.43
C LEU A 237 -6.54 4.30 19.65
N ASP A 238 -7.50 4.68 20.50
CA ASP A 238 -7.77 6.08 20.87
C ASP A 238 -6.53 6.80 21.45
N ARG A 239 -5.59 6.05 22.02
CA ARG A 239 -4.33 6.58 22.57
C ARG A 239 -3.16 6.44 21.59
N SER A 240 -3.02 5.29 20.94
CA SER A 240 -1.83 4.96 20.15
C SER A 240 -1.81 5.68 18.79
N LEU A 241 -2.98 5.91 18.17
CA LEU A 241 -3.06 6.62 16.91
C LEU A 241 -2.58 8.08 17.02
N PRO A 242 -3.08 8.91 17.96
CA PRO A 242 -2.54 10.25 18.17
C PRO A 242 -1.04 10.26 18.44
N GLN A 243 -0.53 9.35 19.26
CA GLN A 243 0.90 9.27 19.58
C GLN A 243 1.77 9.03 18.34
N SER A 244 1.34 8.14 17.44
CA SER A 244 2.05 7.91 16.16
C SER A 244 2.06 9.17 15.30
N MET A 245 0.90 9.81 15.12
CA MET A 245 0.78 11.01 14.30
C MET A 245 1.61 12.19 14.87
N GLU A 246 1.57 12.39 16.19
CA GLU A 246 2.35 13.42 16.88
C GLU A 246 3.86 13.19 16.76
N PHE A 247 4.31 11.93 16.87
CA PHE A 247 5.71 11.57 16.71
C PHE A 247 6.24 12.01 15.34
N TYR A 248 5.54 11.68 14.27
CA TYR A 248 5.97 12.06 12.91
C TYR A 248 5.80 13.54 12.64
N ALA A 249 4.75 14.17 13.14
CA ALA A 249 4.56 15.62 12.99
C ALA A 249 5.67 16.42 13.67
N ALA A 250 6.21 15.92 14.81
CA ALA A 250 7.36 16.54 15.46
C ALA A 250 8.65 16.44 14.63
N ILE A 251 8.80 15.40 13.80
CA ILE A 251 9.99 15.20 12.95
C ILE A 251 9.85 15.94 11.63
N TYR A 252 8.73 15.80 10.94
CA TYR A 252 8.53 16.22 9.55
C TYR A 252 7.68 17.47 9.40
N GLY A 253 7.14 17.99 10.51
CA GLY A 253 6.07 18.98 10.49
C GLY A 253 4.70 18.33 10.22
N PRO A 254 3.61 19.10 10.36
CA PRO A 254 2.27 18.56 10.11
C PRO A 254 2.11 18.12 8.66
N LEU A 255 1.18 17.17 8.43
CA LEU A 255 0.74 16.81 7.09
C LEU A 255 0.06 18.01 6.41
N SER A 256 0.15 18.08 5.08
CA SER A 256 -0.52 19.11 4.27
C SER A 256 -2.04 18.85 4.14
N PHE A 257 -2.49 17.66 4.57
CA PHE A 257 -3.89 17.20 4.57
C PHE A 257 -4.24 16.58 5.93
N LYS A 258 -5.52 16.38 6.18
CA LYS A 258 -6.03 15.66 7.34
C LYS A 258 -6.31 14.22 6.94
N PRO A 259 -5.51 13.22 7.35
CA PRO A 259 -5.70 11.84 6.93
C PRO A 259 -6.95 11.22 7.55
N GLU A 260 -7.53 10.26 6.84
CA GLU A 260 -8.65 9.44 7.29
C GLU A 260 -8.14 8.06 7.72
N LEU A 261 -8.47 7.66 8.94
CA LEU A 261 -8.10 6.36 9.51
C LEU A 261 -9.35 5.51 9.66
N TYR A 262 -9.34 4.29 9.13
CA TYR A 262 -10.47 3.38 9.18
C TYR A 262 -10.08 2.06 9.83
N VAL A 263 -10.85 1.62 10.84
CA VAL A 263 -10.67 0.31 11.47
C VAL A 263 -12.01 -0.39 11.52
N SER A 264 -12.15 -1.50 10.83
CA SER A 264 -13.42 -2.24 10.68
C SER A 264 -13.27 -3.71 11.03
N ILE A 265 -14.38 -4.35 11.40
CA ILE A 265 -14.46 -5.78 11.73
C ILE A 265 -15.73 -6.40 11.13
N ASP A 266 -15.58 -7.54 10.50
CA ASP A 266 -16.68 -8.41 10.09
C ASP A 266 -16.53 -9.78 10.79
N ASP A 267 -17.23 -9.96 11.90
CA ASP A 267 -17.22 -11.15 12.72
C ASP A 267 -18.54 -11.96 12.63
N ARG A 268 -19.26 -11.80 11.52
CA ARG A 268 -20.52 -12.50 11.31
C ARG A 268 -20.33 -14.02 11.25
N PRO A 269 -21.30 -14.81 11.77
CA PRO A 269 -21.20 -16.28 11.81
C PRO A 269 -21.04 -16.95 10.44
N GLU A 270 -21.46 -16.28 9.37
CA GLU A 270 -21.32 -16.75 8.00
C GLU A 270 -19.88 -16.69 7.49
N ARG A 271 -19.00 -15.97 8.18
CA ARG A 271 -17.56 -15.90 7.89
C ARG A 271 -16.89 -17.19 8.37
N ASN A 272 -16.42 -18.01 7.48
CA ASN A 272 -15.97 -19.43 7.61
C ASN A 272 -14.82 -19.71 8.60
N GLY A 273 -14.82 -19.14 9.80
CA GLY A 273 -13.88 -19.47 10.88
C GLY A 273 -12.42 -19.08 10.65
N HIS A 274 -12.05 -18.64 9.47
CA HIS A 274 -10.69 -18.16 9.18
C HIS A 274 -10.54 -16.68 9.54
N PHE A 275 -9.67 -16.41 10.48
CA PHE A 275 -9.27 -15.04 10.75
C PHE A 275 -8.36 -14.55 9.64
N SER A 276 -8.70 -13.41 9.07
CA SER A 276 -7.85 -12.69 8.14
C SER A 276 -7.83 -11.19 8.45
N THR A 277 -6.79 -10.54 7.99
CA THR A 277 -6.63 -9.10 8.13
C THR A 277 -6.25 -8.49 6.79
N GLN A 278 -6.68 -7.27 6.56
CA GLN A 278 -6.23 -6.47 5.44
C GLN A 278 -6.04 -5.04 5.89
N GLY A 279 -4.90 -4.46 5.57
CA GLY A 279 -4.63 -3.07 5.90
C GLY A 279 -3.64 -2.46 4.94
N GLY A 280 -3.48 -1.15 5.01
CA GLY A 280 -2.53 -0.42 4.20
C GLY A 280 -2.84 1.06 4.08
N THR A 281 -2.00 1.75 3.31
CA THR A 281 -2.11 3.17 2.99
C THR A 281 -2.65 3.36 1.58
N LEU A 282 -3.61 4.26 1.44
CA LEU A 282 -4.07 4.86 0.19
C LEU A 282 -3.81 6.37 0.26
N PRO A 283 -3.91 7.12 -0.84
CA PRO A 283 -3.75 8.56 -0.79
C PRO A 283 -4.60 9.20 0.31
N ASN A 284 -3.95 9.80 1.29
CA ASN A 284 -4.54 10.45 2.47
C ASN A 284 -5.33 9.53 3.43
N GLN A 285 -5.17 8.22 3.34
CA GLN A 285 -5.94 7.27 4.14
C GLN A 285 -5.07 6.12 4.64
N VAL A 286 -5.37 5.64 5.85
CA VAL A 286 -4.92 4.34 6.38
C VAL A 286 -6.15 3.54 6.76
N PHE A 287 -6.16 2.26 6.44
CA PHE A 287 -7.26 1.38 6.86
C PHE A 287 -6.74 0.04 7.38
N MET A 288 -7.54 -0.55 8.28
CA MET A 288 -7.38 -1.93 8.77
C MET A 288 -8.74 -2.58 8.84
N HIS A 289 -8.85 -3.75 8.27
CA HIS A 289 -10.03 -4.61 8.30
C HIS A 289 -9.71 -5.96 8.94
N PHE A 290 -10.57 -6.41 9.83
CA PHE A 290 -10.52 -7.73 10.44
C PHE A 290 -11.72 -8.55 9.96
N ASP A 291 -11.48 -9.78 9.55
CA ASP A 291 -12.51 -10.66 9.02
C ASP A 291 -12.43 -12.06 9.65
N GLY A 292 -13.57 -12.67 9.88
CA GLY A 292 -13.68 -14.05 10.34
C GLY A 292 -14.59 -14.23 11.57
N GLU A 293 -15.19 -15.40 11.68
CA GLU A 293 -16.17 -15.76 12.72
C GLU A 293 -15.70 -15.45 14.16
N ASN A 294 -14.40 -15.63 14.44
CA ASN A 294 -13.81 -15.42 15.76
C ASN A 294 -12.88 -14.19 15.82
N ALA A 295 -13.02 -13.26 14.86
CA ALA A 295 -12.11 -12.11 14.77
C ALA A 295 -12.12 -11.28 16.06
N ARG A 296 -13.28 -11.01 16.64
CA ARG A 296 -13.42 -10.25 17.88
C ARG A 296 -12.74 -10.93 19.07
N GLU A 297 -12.92 -12.25 19.24
CA GLU A 297 -12.33 -13.03 20.34
C GLU A 297 -10.81 -13.05 20.22
N ARG A 298 -10.29 -13.25 19.03
CA ARG A 298 -8.84 -13.21 18.76
C ARG A 298 -8.26 -11.84 19.11
N LEU A 299 -8.88 -10.76 18.66
CA LEU A 299 -8.44 -9.40 18.96
C LEU A 299 -8.52 -9.05 20.45
N ALA A 300 -9.45 -9.65 21.20
CA ALA A 300 -9.56 -9.46 22.64
C ALA A 300 -8.45 -10.17 23.43
N THR A 301 -7.86 -11.23 22.88
CA THR A 301 -6.88 -12.09 23.56
C THR A 301 -5.43 -11.86 23.09
N GLN A 302 -5.24 -11.24 21.93
CA GLN A 302 -3.91 -10.98 21.37
C GLN A 302 -3.24 -9.75 21.98
N ASN A 303 -1.90 -9.77 21.99
CA ASN A 303 -1.13 -8.57 22.23
C ASN A 303 -1.28 -7.61 21.05
N ASN A 304 -1.74 -6.39 21.29
CA ASN A 304 -2.08 -5.41 20.26
C ASN A 304 -0.88 -4.57 19.77
N LEU A 305 0.34 -4.85 20.23
CA LEU A 305 1.54 -4.10 19.81
C LEU A 305 1.85 -4.22 18.32
N TRP A 306 1.40 -5.29 17.67
CA TRP A 306 1.49 -5.42 16.22
C TRP A 306 0.62 -4.39 15.48
N LEU A 307 -0.51 -3.99 16.05
CA LEU A 307 -1.34 -2.91 15.51
C LEU A 307 -0.68 -1.54 15.68
N ASP A 308 -0.03 -1.31 16.82
CA ASP A 308 0.76 -0.09 17.02
C ASP A 308 1.88 0.01 15.98
N TRP A 309 2.56 -1.12 15.73
CA TRP A 309 3.56 -1.19 14.66
C TRP A 309 2.95 -0.88 13.30
N PHE A 310 1.86 -1.56 12.95
CA PHE A 310 1.17 -1.33 11.68
C PHE A 310 0.79 0.15 11.50
N PHE A 311 0.08 0.74 12.45
CA PHE A 311 -0.34 2.14 12.32
C PHE A 311 0.83 3.12 12.35
N ALA A 312 1.90 2.82 13.05
CA ALA A 312 3.11 3.63 13.02
C ALA A 312 3.81 3.52 11.65
N HIS A 313 3.90 2.32 11.09
CA HIS A 313 4.43 2.09 9.74
C HIS A 313 3.62 2.86 8.68
N GLU A 314 2.31 2.67 8.63
CA GLU A 314 1.43 3.33 7.66
C GLU A 314 1.42 4.86 7.81
N ALA A 315 1.49 5.35 9.05
CA ALA A 315 1.67 6.78 9.30
C ALA A 315 3.00 7.29 8.74
N ALA A 316 4.11 6.52 8.86
CA ALA A 316 5.38 6.89 8.24
C ALA A 316 5.26 7.01 6.72
N LEU A 317 4.56 6.07 6.07
CA LEU A 317 4.30 6.13 4.62
C LEU A 317 3.48 7.36 4.23
N LEU A 318 2.44 7.73 4.99
CA LEU A 318 1.70 8.97 4.77
C LEU A 318 2.59 10.21 4.82
N PHE A 319 3.47 10.29 5.82
CA PHE A 319 4.41 11.41 5.94
C PHE A 319 5.46 11.41 4.83
N GLN A 320 5.98 10.25 4.43
CA GLN A 320 6.87 10.15 3.28
C GLN A 320 6.17 10.67 2.01
N GLN A 321 4.97 10.19 1.72
CA GLN A 321 4.19 10.61 0.56
C GLN A 321 3.91 12.11 0.55
N ASP A 322 3.51 12.69 1.69
CA ASP A 322 3.29 14.14 1.82
C ASP A 322 4.55 14.95 1.52
N LYS A 323 5.72 14.45 1.95
CA LYS A 323 6.98 15.19 1.80
C LYS A 323 7.62 15.06 0.42
N VAL A 324 7.35 13.98 -0.35
CA VAL A 324 7.95 13.76 -1.67
C VAL A 324 6.95 13.80 -2.83
N GLY A 325 5.65 13.82 -2.55
CA GLY A 325 4.59 13.69 -3.55
C GLY A 325 4.23 12.23 -3.78
N SER A 326 4.31 11.73 -4.99
CA SER A 326 4.14 10.31 -5.28
C SER A 326 5.43 9.57 -4.97
N LEU A 327 5.34 8.49 -4.17
CA LEU A 327 6.40 7.50 -4.11
C LEU A 327 6.38 6.78 -5.46
N ALA A 328 7.26 7.17 -6.37
CA ALA A 328 7.47 6.39 -7.58
C ALA A 328 7.94 5.01 -7.12
N SER A 329 7.16 3.96 -7.41
CA SER A 329 7.50 2.59 -7.08
C SER A 329 8.65 2.14 -7.99
N ASP A 330 9.88 2.43 -7.58
CA ASP A 330 11.01 1.63 -8.01
C ASP A 330 11.00 0.39 -7.11
N ASP A 331 10.40 -0.69 -7.58
CA ASP A 331 10.29 -1.94 -6.84
C ASP A 331 11.67 -2.47 -6.40
N VAL A 332 12.72 -2.12 -7.12
CA VAL A 332 14.12 -2.46 -6.80
C VAL A 332 14.60 -1.77 -5.52
N ALA A 333 14.06 -0.60 -5.20
CA ALA A 333 14.44 0.19 -4.02
C ALA A 333 13.34 0.21 -2.95
N ALA A 334 12.40 -0.74 -2.95
CA ALA A 334 11.29 -0.78 -2.00
C ALA A 334 11.75 -0.86 -0.53
N TRP A 335 12.93 -1.41 -0.25
CA TRP A 335 13.50 -1.40 1.09
C TRP A 335 13.75 0.02 1.66
N ILE A 336 13.82 1.04 0.79
CA ILE A 336 14.01 2.43 1.23
C ILE A 336 12.72 2.99 1.83
N HIS A 337 11.57 2.80 1.19
CA HIS A 337 10.32 3.31 1.72
C HIS A 337 9.67 2.36 2.72
N GLU A 338 9.58 1.07 2.43
CA GLU A 338 8.97 0.08 3.32
C GLU A 338 9.82 -0.18 4.58
N GLY A 339 11.10 -0.52 4.38
CA GLY A 339 12.02 -0.71 5.49
C GLY A 339 12.27 0.57 6.28
N GLY A 340 12.26 1.73 5.60
CA GLY A 340 12.33 3.04 6.24
C GLY A 340 11.10 3.33 7.11
N ALA A 341 9.91 2.94 6.67
CA ALA A 341 8.68 3.05 7.44
C ALA A 341 8.71 2.13 8.66
N ASP A 342 9.17 0.88 8.51
CA ASP A 342 9.37 -0.06 9.63
C ASP A 342 10.38 0.48 10.66
N ALA A 343 11.51 1.01 10.22
CA ALA A 343 12.48 1.61 11.15
C ALA A 343 11.91 2.83 11.88
N MET A 344 11.14 3.67 11.19
CA MET A 344 10.47 4.80 11.84
C MET A 344 9.37 4.35 12.81
N ALA A 345 8.65 3.25 12.51
CA ALA A 345 7.71 2.62 13.45
C ALA A 345 8.45 2.09 14.69
N ALA A 346 9.60 1.42 14.53
CA ALA A 346 10.44 1.00 15.63
C ALA A 346 10.83 2.18 16.54
N LEU A 347 11.25 3.31 15.92
CA LEU A 347 11.63 4.52 16.66
C LEU A 347 10.44 5.19 17.36
N ALA A 348 9.25 5.13 16.77
CA ALA A 348 8.02 5.67 17.35
C ALA A 348 7.57 4.85 18.59
N LEU A 349 7.84 3.53 18.60
CA LEU A 349 7.39 2.64 19.66
C LEU A 349 8.41 2.47 20.80
N VAL A 350 9.69 2.38 20.49
CA VAL A 350 10.75 1.99 21.45
C VAL A 350 10.80 2.87 22.71
N GLY A 351 10.39 4.12 22.62
CA GLY A 351 10.36 5.08 23.73
C GLY A 351 9.04 5.12 24.51
N ARG A 352 7.99 4.35 24.11
CA ARG A 352 6.66 4.42 24.75
C ARG A 352 6.58 3.66 26.06
N GLY A 353 7.29 2.54 26.18
CA GLY A 353 7.28 1.71 27.39
C GLY A 353 8.13 0.45 27.24
N SER A 354 8.20 -0.34 28.32
CA SER A 354 9.02 -1.56 28.35
C SER A 354 8.44 -2.68 27.47
N ALA A 355 7.13 -2.75 27.35
CA ALA A 355 6.45 -3.74 26.51
C ALA A 355 6.71 -3.46 25.02
N GLU A 356 6.54 -2.21 24.61
CA GLU A 356 6.81 -1.73 23.26
C GLU A 356 8.29 -1.90 22.90
N ARG A 357 9.19 -1.54 23.80
CA ARG A 357 10.63 -1.78 23.63
C ARG A 357 10.95 -3.26 23.40
N SER A 358 10.41 -4.14 24.23
CA SER A 358 10.62 -5.59 24.09
C SER A 358 10.08 -6.11 22.76
N TYR A 359 8.93 -5.63 22.33
CA TYR A 359 8.34 -5.96 21.04
C TYR A 359 9.24 -5.52 19.89
N VAL A 360 9.70 -4.26 19.88
CA VAL A 360 10.57 -3.69 18.84
C VAL A 360 11.89 -4.48 18.74
N VAL A 361 12.53 -4.79 19.88
CA VAL A 361 13.79 -5.56 19.89
C VAL A 361 13.58 -6.98 19.36
N ASN A 362 12.46 -7.62 19.64
CA ASN A 362 12.16 -8.94 19.08
C ASN A 362 11.90 -8.87 17.57
N ARG A 363 11.14 -7.88 17.10
CA ARG A 363 10.92 -7.65 15.67
C ARG A 363 12.20 -7.41 14.90
N GLU A 364 13.14 -6.64 15.47
CA GLU A 364 14.46 -6.42 14.85
C GLU A 364 15.24 -7.72 14.71
N ARG A 365 15.28 -8.58 15.76
CA ARG A 365 15.97 -9.87 15.71
C ARG A 365 15.35 -10.84 14.71
N GLU A 366 14.02 -10.88 14.66
CA GLU A 366 13.28 -11.68 13.66
C GLU A 366 13.59 -11.21 12.25
N ALA A 367 13.61 -9.89 12.02
CA ALA A 367 13.94 -9.28 10.74
C ALA A 367 15.40 -9.56 10.33
N GLU A 368 16.36 -9.47 11.26
CA GLU A 368 17.76 -9.81 11.00
C GLU A 368 17.90 -11.28 10.55
N ALA A 369 17.28 -12.19 11.27
CA ALA A 369 17.34 -13.62 10.94
C ALA A 369 16.66 -13.93 9.59
N ALA A 370 15.49 -13.32 9.33
CA ALA A 370 14.76 -13.50 8.09
C ALA A 370 15.48 -12.86 6.89
N CYS A 371 16.07 -11.68 7.07
CA CYS A 371 16.92 -11.03 6.06
C CYS A 371 18.11 -11.91 5.69
N GLY A 372 18.87 -12.43 6.68
CA GLY A 372 20.00 -13.33 6.42
C GLY A 372 19.60 -14.57 5.63
N LYS A 373 18.46 -15.18 5.97
CA LYS A 373 17.91 -16.31 5.23
C LYS A 373 17.49 -15.92 3.81
N GLY A 374 16.73 -14.84 3.65
CA GLY A 374 16.19 -14.44 2.35
C GLY A 374 17.27 -14.00 1.36
N LEU A 375 18.36 -13.36 1.83
CA LEU A 375 19.51 -12.99 1.02
C LEU A 375 20.31 -14.21 0.49
N THR A 376 20.14 -15.38 1.08
CA THR A 376 20.69 -16.62 0.55
C THR A 376 19.95 -17.09 -0.71
N ASP A 377 18.67 -16.76 -0.82
CA ASP A 377 17.83 -17.12 -1.96
C ASP A 377 17.98 -16.12 -3.11
N ALA A 378 17.99 -14.82 -2.81
CA ALA A 378 18.16 -13.76 -3.82
C ALA A 378 18.72 -12.47 -3.18
N PRO A 379 19.51 -11.65 -3.91
CA PRO A 379 19.88 -10.32 -3.46
C PRO A 379 18.67 -9.38 -3.34
N LEU A 380 18.78 -8.38 -2.47
CA LEU A 380 17.68 -7.48 -2.14
C LEU A 380 17.14 -6.71 -3.36
N ASP A 381 18.00 -6.35 -4.31
CA ASP A 381 17.61 -5.66 -5.56
C ASP A 381 16.82 -6.55 -6.55
N ARG A 382 16.75 -7.86 -6.32
CA ARG A 382 15.94 -8.82 -7.07
C ARG A 382 14.74 -9.35 -6.30
N ALA A 383 14.56 -8.96 -5.04
CA ALA A 383 13.54 -9.51 -4.15
C ALA A 383 12.12 -9.46 -4.75
N THR A 384 11.72 -8.35 -5.36
CA THR A 384 10.42 -8.22 -6.03
C THR A 384 10.29 -9.14 -7.24
N ALA A 385 11.35 -9.25 -8.05
CA ALA A 385 11.35 -10.10 -9.26
C ALA A 385 11.29 -11.60 -8.92
N GLU A 386 11.84 -11.98 -7.76
CA GLU A 386 11.83 -13.37 -7.25
C GLU A 386 10.61 -13.67 -6.33
N ASP A 387 9.60 -12.78 -6.33
CA ASP A 387 8.37 -12.91 -5.53
C ASP A 387 8.60 -12.96 -4.00
N ASN A 388 9.70 -12.37 -3.53
CA ASN A 388 10.10 -12.29 -2.13
C ASN A 388 10.07 -10.84 -1.62
N PHE A 389 8.92 -10.18 -1.73
CA PHE A 389 8.77 -8.76 -1.36
C PHE A 389 9.04 -8.50 0.13
N ASP A 390 8.78 -9.46 0.99
CA ASP A 390 9.00 -9.36 2.45
C ASP A 390 10.46 -9.05 2.80
N LEU A 391 11.40 -9.40 1.92
CA LEU A 391 12.81 -9.10 2.13
C LEU A 391 13.09 -7.59 2.22
N HIS A 392 12.28 -6.77 1.53
CA HIS A 392 12.40 -5.31 1.60
C HIS A 392 12.05 -4.77 3.00
N TYR A 393 11.09 -5.34 3.70
CA TYR A 393 10.77 -4.99 5.09
C TYR A 393 11.86 -5.47 6.03
N GLN A 394 12.20 -6.75 5.94
CA GLN A 394 13.12 -7.42 6.87
C GLN A 394 14.52 -6.82 6.79
N CYS A 395 15.14 -6.79 5.62
CA CYS A 395 16.46 -6.20 5.44
C CYS A 395 16.44 -4.68 5.60
N GLY A 396 15.37 -4.03 5.12
CA GLY A 396 15.21 -2.58 5.22
C GLY A 396 15.17 -2.10 6.67
N LEU A 397 14.41 -2.74 7.54
CA LEU A 397 14.37 -2.42 8.97
C LEU A 397 15.79 -2.44 9.58
N VAL A 398 16.53 -3.51 9.38
CA VAL A 398 17.89 -3.69 9.94
C VAL A 398 18.84 -2.64 9.37
N ILE A 399 18.83 -2.42 8.05
CA ILE A 399 19.68 -1.42 7.38
C ILE A 399 19.42 -0.02 7.91
N TRP A 400 18.13 0.38 8.02
CA TRP A 400 17.79 1.73 8.48
C TRP A 400 18.14 1.96 9.94
N LEU A 401 17.92 1.00 10.82
CA LEU A 401 18.33 1.12 12.22
C LEU A 401 19.89 1.17 12.36
N ALA A 402 20.62 0.45 11.51
CA ALA A 402 22.07 0.56 11.46
C ALA A 402 22.54 1.94 11.00
N LEU A 403 21.87 2.53 10.00
CA LEU A 403 22.09 3.92 9.57
C LEU A 403 21.84 4.93 10.70
N ASP A 404 20.77 4.73 11.49
CA ASP A 404 20.50 5.55 12.67
C ASP A 404 21.67 5.57 13.65
N GLN A 405 22.18 4.40 14.00
CA GLN A 405 23.28 4.26 14.93
C GLN A 405 24.59 4.85 14.42
N ASP A 406 24.91 4.62 13.14
CA ASP A 406 26.13 5.14 12.53
C ASP A 406 26.14 6.67 12.50
N LEU A 407 25.00 7.27 12.15
CA LEU A 407 24.81 8.72 12.16
C LEU A 407 24.91 9.30 13.57
N ARG A 408 24.28 8.67 14.58
CA ARG A 408 24.36 9.11 15.98
C ARG A 408 25.78 9.06 16.52
N ARG A 409 26.55 8.04 16.19
CA ARG A 409 27.98 7.94 16.52
C ARG A 409 28.80 9.07 15.92
N SER A 410 28.42 9.59 14.77
CA SER A 410 29.03 10.75 14.12
C SER A 410 28.47 12.11 14.64
N GLY A 411 27.63 12.11 15.68
CA GLY A 411 27.04 13.32 16.26
C GLY A 411 25.88 13.92 15.44
N ARG A 412 25.24 13.11 14.58
CA ARG A 412 24.06 13.50 13.80
C ARG A 412 22.77 13.07 14.50
N ASP A 413 21.62 13.61 14.05
CA ASP A 413 20.29 13.29 14.59
C ASP A 413 19.68 12.01 13.97
N GLY A 414 20.53 11.04 13.61
CA GLY A 414 20.07 9.75 13.11
C GLY A 414 19.16 9.83 11.88
N LEU A 415 18.14 8.96 11.85
CA LEU A 415 17.21 8.83 10.71
C LEU A 415 16.37 10.09 10.48
N ASN A 416 16.04 10.85 11.53
CA ASN A 416 15.21 12.05 11.38
C ASN A 416 15.82 13.02 10.39
N SER A 417 17.12 13.29 10.54
CA SER A 417 17.84 14.18 9.63
C SER A 417 18.09 13.53 8.26
N LEU A 418 18.44 12.26 8.21
CA LEU A 418 18.68 11.56 6.93
C LEU A 418 17.44 11.58 6.04
N ASN A 419 16.28 11.25 6.58
CA ASN A 419 15.01 11.31 5.87
C ASN A 419 14.72 12.71 5.32
N GLN A 420 14.89 13.76 6.14
CA GLN A 420 14.66 15.14 5.72
C GLN A 420 15.56 15.53 4.53
N PHE A 421 16.85 15.15 4.57
CA PHE A 421 17.78 15.40 3.47
C PHE A 421 17.45 14.61 2.21
N PHE A 422 17.07 13.34 2.36
CA PHE A 422 16.68 12.52 1.22
C PHE A 422 15.40 13.04 0.56
N PHE A 423 14.37 13.37 1.34
CA PHE A 423 13.14 13.97 0.81
C PHE A 423 13.39 15.34 0.16
N ALA A 424 14.31 16.13 0.70
CA ALA A 424 14.69 17.41 0.08
C ALA A 424 15.36 17.20 -1.28
N ALA A 425 16.22 16.18 -1.42
CA ALA A 425 16.85 15.84 -2.69
C ALA A 425 15.82 15.39 -3.74
N VAL A 426 14.88 14.53 -3.36
CA VAL A 426 13.79 14.08 -4.25
C VAL A 426 12.92 15.27 -4.70
N ARG A 427 12.51 16.16 -3.78
CA ARG A 427 11.77 17.37 -4.14
C ARG A 427 12.54 18.32 -5.05
N ALA A 428 13.87 18.30 -4.96
CA ALA A 428 14.74 19.07 -5.86
C ALA A 428 14.91 18.46 -7.26
N GLY A 429 14.27 17.32 -7.53
CA GLY A 429 14.25 16.64 -8.83
C GLY A 429 15.20 15.45 -8.95
N GLU A 430 15.85 15.02 -7.88
CA GLU A 430 16.56 13.74 -7.87
C GLU A 430 15.55 12.59 -7.94
N THR A 431 15.92 11.53 -8.64
CA THR A 431 15.07 10.31 -8.72
C THR A 431 15.04 9.61 -7.37
N TRP A 432 13.87 9.12 -6.94
CA TRP A 432 13.77 8.17 -5.84
C TRP A 432 14.45 6.87 -6.26
N SER A 433 15.63 6.60 -5.73
CA SER A 433 16.43 5.43 -6.08
C SER A 433 17.47 5.13 -4.99
N GLU A 434 17.96 3.88 -4.95
CA GLU A 434 19.07 3.48 -4.09
C GLU A 434 20.31 4.36 -4.33
N ALA A 435 20.62 4.67 -5.57
CA ALA A 435 21.77 5.50 -5.90
C ALA A 435 21.68 6.90 -5.28
N THR A 436 20.51 7.55 -5.38
CA THR A 436 20.25 8.86 -4.76
C THR A 436 20.29 8.75 -3.24
N PHE A 437 19.66 7.72 -2.66
CA PHE A 437 19.67 7.50 -1.23
C PHE A 437 21.07 7.34 -0.66
N LEU A 438 21.88 6.45 -1.24
CA LEU A 438 23.27 6.23 -0.83
C LEU A 438 24.17 7.44 -1.05
N LYS A 439 23.93 8.24 -2.11
CA LYS A 439 24.59 9.54 -2.32
C LYS A 439 24.30 10.50 -1.16
N VAL A 440 23.04 10.66 -0.80
CA VAL A 440 22.61 11.53 0.31
C VAL A 440 23.18 11.01 1.64
N ALA A 441 23.10 9.71 1.90
CA ALA A 441 23.62 9.10 3.12
C ALA A 441 25.13 9.39 3.31
N ARG A 442 25.94 9.24 2.25
CA ARG A 442 27.37 9.62 2.27
C ARG A 442 27.57 11.10 2.58
N GLN A 443 26.83 11.99 1.91
CA GLN A 443 26.94 13.43 2.10
C GLN A 443 26.51 13.83 3.53
N HIS A 444 25.61 13.06 4.13
CA HIS A 444 25.11 13.30 5.47
C HIS A 444 25.99 12.70 6.57
N GLY A 445 27.05 11.97 6.22
CA GLY A 445 28.06 11.49 7.15
C GLY A 445 27.96 10.02 7.56
N VAL A 446 27.18 9.22 6.83
CA VAL A 446 27.20 7.75 6.98
C VAL A 446 28.58 7.23 6.59
N SER A 447 29.14 6.33 7.40
CA SER A 447 30.47 5.78 7.20
C SER A 447 30.59 5.01 5.89
N GLN A 448 31.78 5.10 5.26
CA GLN A 448 32.05 4.39 4.00
C GLN A 448 31.96 2.87 4.17
N SER A 449 32.29 2.34 5.36
CA SER A 449 32.17 0.92 5.66
C SER A 449 30.71 0.46 5.64
N LEU A 450 29.80 1.20 6.29
CA LEU A 450 28.37 0.84 6.30
C LEU A 450 27.77 0.97 4.91
N ILE A 451 28.12 2.02 4.14
CA ILE A 451 27.67 2.16 2.75
C ILE A 451 28.11 0.96 1.90
N ALA A 452 29.35 0.50 2.05
CA ALA A 452 29.86 -0.67 1.32
C ALA A 452 29.10 -1.95 1.72
N GLN A 453 28.78 -2.13 3.00
CA GLN A 453 27.98 -3.26 3.49
C GLN A 453 26.55 -3.21 2.91
N ILE A 454 25.88 -2.06 2.91
CA ILE A 454 24.54 -1.91 2.33
C ILE A 454 24.54 -2.28 0.84
N ILE A 455 25.52 -1.79 0.07
CA ILE A 455 25.65 -2.15 -1.35
C ILE A 455 25.88 -3.66 -1.51
N SER A 456 26.67 -4.27 -0.63
CA SER A 456 26.90 -5.72 -0.65
C SER A 456 25.63 -6.50 -0.36
N LEU A 457 24.82 -6.10 0.65
CA LEU A 457 23.54 -6.73 0.95
C LEU A 457 22.50 -6.53 -0.17
N SER A 458 22.52 -5.36 -0.82
CA SER A 458 21.58 -5.06 -1.90
C SER A 458 21.83 -5.90 -3.16
N ARG A 459 23.11 -6.18 -3.50
CA ARG A 459 23.48 -6.71 -4.82
C ARG A 459 24.32 -7.98 -4.77
N GLY A 460 24.73 -8.42 -3.59
CA GLY A 460 25.60 -9.58 -3.43
C GLY A 460 24.82 -10.89 -3.52
N ASP A 461 25.41 -11.87 -4.19
CA ASP A 461 24.94 -13.24 -4.13
C ASP A 461 25.66 -13.96 -2.97
N TYR A 462 24.90 -14.49 -2.02
CA TYR A 462 25.42 -15.14 -0.82
C TYR A 462 25.08 -16.63 -0.81
N ALA A 463 26.07 -17.47 -0.55
CA ALA A 463 25.81 -18.87 -0.17
C ALA A 463 25.26 -18.98 1.26
N ASP A 464 25.64 -18.02 2.12
CA ASP A 464 25.14 -17.81 3.48
C ASP A 464 25.35 -16.33 3.81
N ALA A 465 24.28 -15.59 4.01
CA ALA A 465 24.31 -14.17 4.32
C ALA A 465 24.37 -13.85 5.82
N THR A 466 24.32 -14.87 6.71
CA THR A 466 24.22 -14.67 8.16
C THR A 466 25.31 -13.76 8.70
N MET A 467 26.58 -13.99 8.33
CA MET A 467 27.68 -13.14 8.78
C MET A 467 27.65 -11.73 8.20
N ALA A 468 27.14 -11.58 6.96
CA ALA A 468 27.05 -10.27 6.31
C ALA A 468 26.02 -9.37 7.00
N ILE A 469 24.89 -9.93 7.40
CA ILE A 469 23.82 -9.18 8.10
C ILE A 469 24.13 -8.98 9.58
N GLU A 470 24.85 -9.88 10.25
CA GLU A 470 25.14 -9.81 11.70
C GLU A 470 25.84 -8.50 12.11
N GLU A 471 26.79 -8.01 11.31
CA GLU A 471 27.48 -6.75 11.63
C GLU A 471 26.53 -5.55 11.52
N VAL A 472 25.67 -5.52 10.51
CA VAL A 472 24.65 -4.50 10.32
C VAL A 472 23.59 -4.61 11.43
N GLY A 473 23.12 -5.82 11.78
CA GLY A 473 22.21 -6.08 12.88
C GLY A 473 22.76 -5.65 14.24
N ARG A 474 24.05 -5.82 14.48
CA ARG A 474 24.68 -5.32 15.71
C ARG A 474 24.57 -3.78 15.83
N LEU A 475 24.71 -3.06 14.73
CA LEU A 475 24.46 -1.60 14.73
C LEU A 475 23.00 -1.28 14.95
N ALA A 476 22.09 -2.03 14.32
CA ALA A 476 20.64 -1.85 14.46
C ALA A 476 20.22 -2.01 15.93
N ARG A 477 20.65 -3.08 16.61
CA ARG A 477 20.36 -3.30 18.05
C ARG A 477 20.88 -2.16 18.93
N GLN A 478 22.09 -1.66 18.66
CA GLN A 478 22.66 -0.52 19.41
C GLN A 478 21.85 0.77 19.22
N SER A 479 21.22 0.98 18.05
CA SER A 479 20.31 2.10 17.85
C SER A 479 19.11 2.05 18.83
N LEU A 480 18.56 0.86 19.05
CA LEU A 480 17.44 0.66 19.96
C LEU A 480 17.83 0.75 21.45
N GLU A 481 19.03 0.26 21.81
CA GLU A 481 19.55 0.29 23.19
C GLU A 481 19.87 1.70 23.69
N THR A 482 20.32 2.58 22.80
CA THR A 482 20.73 3.96 23.16
C THR A 482 19.57 4.95 23.28
N ARG A 483 18.34 4.50 23.12
CA ARG A 483 17.13 5.31 23.25
C ARG A 483 16.43 5.02 24.57
N GLU A 484 16.97 5.63 25.64
CA GLU A 484 16.34 5.65 26.98
C GLU A 484 15.45 6.88 27.18
#